data_1cbbdb3c00e53e40be0f32de03f1e37a
#
_entry.id   1cbbdb3c00e53e40be0f32de03f1e37a
#
_cell.length_a   1.000
_cell.length_b   1.000
_cell.length_c   1.000
_cell.angle_alpha   90.00
_cell.angle_beta   90.00
_cell.angle_gamma   90.00
#
_symmetry.space_group_name_H-M   'P 1'
#
loop_
_entity.id
_entity.type
_entity.pdbx_description
1 polymer ?
#
loop_
_entity_poly.entity_id
_entity_poly.type
_entity_poly.pdbx_seq_one_letter_code
_entity_poly.pdbx_strand_id
1 'polypeptide(L)'
;MLNGDKVTLRPMMKSDIERQHEFNQDIHLYLLNAGLPQVSPLKRAQEMYELCTKKDMNAQHFAIEADEQYIGICSLKRLAAYPGVYRLGIMIGDRDYLGKGYGTDAVRVLLEYGFQYLGAR
;
A
#
# COMPACT_ATOMS: atom_id res chain seq x y z
N MET A 1 -5.23 3.70 13.77
CA MET A 1 -4.88 4.20 12.41
C MET A 1 -3.71 5.15 12.51
N LEU A 2 -2.90 5.21 11.49
CA LEU A 2 -1.70 6.04 11.46
C LEU A 2 -1.96 7.26 10.60
N ASN A 3 -1.76 8.45 11.15
CA ASN A 3 -2.05 9.69 10.45
C ASN A 3 -0.78 10.42 10.06
N GLY A 4 -0.69 10.82 8.79
CA GLY A 4 0.34 11.72 8.29
C GLY A 4 -0.23 13.12 8.04
N ASP A 5 0.54 13.96 7.35
CA ASP A 5 0.11 15.30 7.00
C ASP A 5 -0.91 15.30 5.87
N LYS A 6 -0.81 14.33 4.97
CA LYS A 6 -1.66 14.24 3.76
C LYS A 6 -2.46 12.95 3.73
N VAL A 7 -1.99 11.88 4.37
CA VAL A 7 -2.59 10.57 4.26
C VAL A 7 -2.88 9.96 5.62
N THR A 8 -3.79 9.00 5.62
CA THR A 8 -4.05 8.11 6.74
C THR A 8 -3.76 6.68 6.29
N LEU A 9 -3.02 5.92 7.11
CA LEU A 9 -2.80 4.51 6.88
C LEU A 9 -3.78 3.74 7.77
N ARG A 10 -4.56 2.88 7.15
CA ARG A 10 -5.62 2.11 7.81
C ARG A 10 -5.69 0.70 7.25
N PRO A 11 -6.41 -0.23 7.91
CA PRO A 11 -6.64 -1.54 7.32
C PRO A 11 -7.41 -1.42 6.00
N MET A 12 -7.12 -2.29 5.05
CA MET A 12 -7.87 -2.36 3.81
C MET A 12 -9.27 -2.88 4.07
N MET A 13 -10.28 -2.28 3.44
CA MET A 13 -11.68 -2.66 3.60
C MET A 13 -12.23 -3.24 2.30
N LYS A 14 -13.31 -4.03 2.41
CA LYS A 14 -13.96 -4.59 1.21
C LYS A 14 -14.39 -3.54 0.21
N SER A 15 -14.79 -2.37 0.68
CA SER A 15 -15.17 -1.25 -0.19
C SER A 15 -14.01 -0.73 -1.04
N ASP A 16 -12.77 -1.05 -0.69
CA ASP A 16 -11.59 -0.64 -1.45
C ASP A 16 -11.36 -1.51 -2.68
N ILE A 17 -11.98 -2.68 -2.77
CA ILE A 17 -11.74 -3.64 -3.86
C ILE A 17 -12.10 -3.04 -5.22
N GLU A 18 -13.23 -2.34 -5.33
CA GLU A 18 -13.64 -1.73 -6.60
C GLU A 18 -12.64 -0.70 -7.10
N ARG A 19 -12.16 0.19 -6.22
CA ARG A 19 -11.15 1.18 -6.61
C ARG A 19 -9.84 0.52 -6.98
N GLN A 20 -9.43 -0.50 -6.23
CA GLN A 20 -8.21 -1.25 -6.58
C GLN A 20 -8.34 -1.92 -7.94
N HIS A 21 -9.52 -2.46 -8.25
CA HIS A 21 -9.78 -3.04 -9.57
C HIS A 21 -9.66 -1.97 -10.68
N GLU A 22 -10.22 -0.78 -10.46
CA GLU A 22 -10.06 0.33 -11.39
C GLU A 22 -8.58 0.68 -11.58
N PHE A 23 -7.81 0.75 -10.50
CA PHE A 23 -6.37 1.02 -10.59
C PHE A 23 -5.64 -0.06 -11.39
N ASN A 24 -6.04 -1.32 -11.20
CA ASN A 24 -5.42 -2.45 -11.92
C ASN A 24 -5.68 -2.40 -13.43
N GLN A 25 -6.69 -1.64 -13.89
CA GLN A 25 -6.96 -1.47 -15.30
C GLN A 25 -6.13 -0.38 -15.94
N ASP A 26 -5.39 0.42 -15.17
CA ASP A 26 -4.60 1.52 -15.68
C ASP A 26 -3.26 1.00 -16.21
N ILE A 27 -3.17 0.81 -17.52
CA ILE A 27 -1.97 0.29 -18.19
C ILE A 27 -0.77 1.19 -17.93
N HIS A 28 -0.99 2.52 -17.89
CA HIS A 28 0.08 3.48 -17.64
C HIS A 28 0.71 3.28 -16.25
N LEU A 29 -0.10 3.04 -15.24
CA LEU A 29 0.38 2.74 -13.90
C LEU A 29 1.17 1.44 -13.86
N TYR A 30 0.73 0.43 -14.58
CA TYR A 30 1.49 -0.83 -14.69
C TYR A 30 2.89 -0.58 -15.22
N LEU A 31 3.03 0.23 -16.26
CA LEU A 31 4.33 0.57 -16.81
C LEU A 31 5.20 1.32 -15.82
N LEU A 32 4.61 2.28 -15.08
CA LEU A 32 5.33 3.04 -14.06
C LEU A 32 5.81 2.17 -12.90
N ASN A 33 5.06 1.13 -12.57
CA ASN A 33 5.37 0.22 -11.47
C ASN A 33 6.12 -1.04 -11.92
N ALA A 34 6.81 -0.97 -13.06
CA ALA A 34 7.62 -2.05 -13.62
C ALA A 34 6.83 -3.31 -13.99
N GLY A 35 5.52 -3.17 -14.21
CA GLY A 35 4.68 -4.25 -14.68
C GLY A 35 4.63 -4.32 -16.20
N LEU A 36 4.26 -5.47 -16.73
CA LEU A 36 3.89 -5.60 -18.13
C LEU A 36 2.42 -5.17 -18.30
N PRO A 37 2.05 -4.54 -19.41
CA PRO A 37 0.66 -4.20 -19.66
C PRO A 37 -0.21 -5.46 -19.63
N GLN A 38 -1.21 -5.46 -18.77
CA GLN A 38 -2.12 -6.60 -18.62
C GLN A 38 -3.53 -6.12 -18.36
N VAL A 39 -4.49 -6.90 -18.81
CA VAL A 39 -5.88 -6.75 -18.39
C VAL A 39 -6.05 -7.56 -17.11
N SER A 40 -6.39 -6.91 -16.02
CA SER A 40 -6.50 -7.57 -14.73
C SER A 40 -7.96 -7.90 -14.41
N PRO A 41 -8.29 -9.14 -14.05
CA PRO A 41 -9.63 -9.50 -13.62
C PRO A 41 -9.94 -8.96 -12.22
N LEU A 42 -11.21 -8.82 -11.92
CA LEU A 42 -11.66 -8.39 -10.57
C LEU A 42 -11.09 -9.28 -9.47
N LYS A 43 -10.93 -10.55 -9.74
CA LYS A 43 -10.36 -11.51 -8.79
C LYS A 43 -8.99 -11.05 -8.26
N ARG A 44 -8.19 -10.38 -9.07
CA ARG A 44 -6.89 -9.89 -8.64
C ARG A 44 -7.00 -8.85 -7.52
N ALA A 45 -7.96 -7.94 -7.61
CA ALA A 45 -8.22 -6.98 -6.55
C ALA A 45 -8.74 -7.67 -5.30
N GLN A 46 -9.56 -8.69 -5.44
CA GLN A 46 -10.04 -9.49 -4.33
C GLN A 46 -8.90 -10.23 -3.64
N GLU A 47 -7.97 -10.80 -4.42
CA GLU A 47 -6.78 -11.47 -3.88
C GLU A 47 -5.88 -10.49 -3.13
N MET A 48 -5.73 -9.26 -3.62
CA MET A 48 -4.99 -8.22 -2.92
C MET A 48 -5.64 -7.88 -1.59
N TYR A 49 -6.96 -7.78 -1.54
CA TYR A 49 -7.68 -7.57 -0.29
C TYR A 49 -7.43 -8.71 0.69
N GLU A 50 -7.51 -9.95 0.24
CA GLU A 50 -7.25 -11.12 1.08
C GLU A 50 -5.83 -11.12 1.62
N LEU A 51 -4.85 -10.80 0.77
CA LEU A 51 -3.45 -10.71 1.18
C LEU A 51 -3.25 -9.61 2.23
N CYS A 52 -3.83 -8.43 2.00
CA CYS A 52 -3.66 -7.29 2.89
C CYS A 52 -4.39 -7.43 4.22
N THR A 53 -5.40 -8.27 4.29
CA THR A 53 -6.19 -8.49 5.50
C THR A 53 -5.86 -9.80 6.21
N LYS A 54 -5.02 -10.62 5.60
CA LYS A 54 -4.56 -11.87 6.20
C LYS A 54 -3.70 -11.56 7.42
N LYS A 55 -3.95 -12.28 8.50
CA LYS A 55 -3.11 -12.16 9.69
C LYS A 55 -1.74 -12.75 9.41
N ASP A 56 -0.72 -11.92 9.39
CA ASP A 56 0.66 -12.30 9.14
C ASP A 56 1.57 -11.53 10.10
N MET A 57 2.29 -12.24 10.94
CA MET A 57 3.18 -11.63 11.93
C MET A 57 4.42 -11.00 11.28
N ASN A 58 4.74 -11.36 10.05
CA ASN A 58 5.94 -10.90 9.36
C ASN A 58 5.65 -9.76 8.37
N ALA A 59 4.39 -9.45 8.13
CA ALA A 59 4.00 -8.41 7.18
C ALA A 59 2.87 -7.55 7.73
N GLN A 60 3.00 -6.25 7.52
CA GLN A 60 1.99 -5.26 7.88
C GLN A 60 1.55 -4.56 6.60
N HIS A 61 0.27 -4.61 6.28
CA HIS A 61 -0.29 -3.99 5.09
C HIS A 61 -1.29 -2.91 5.49
N PHE A 62 -1.25 -1.80 4.77
CA PHE A 62 -2.14 -0.67 5.03
C PHE A 62 -2.74 -0.16 3.72
N ALA A 63 -4.01 0.23 3.76
CA ALA A 63 -4.58 1.06 2.72
C ALA A 63 -4.15 2.50 2.97
N ILE A 64 -3.83 3.21 1.90
CA ILE A 64 -3.50 4.64 1.95
C ILE A 64 -4.77 5.40 1.61
N GLU A 65 -5.21 6.26 2.53
CA GLU A 65 -6.39 7.09 2.34
C GLU A 65 -5.99 8.55 2.28
N ALA A 66 -6.52 9.28 1.31
CA ALA A 66 -6.37 10.71 1.19
C ALA A 66 -7.71 11.29 0.71
N ASP A 67 -8.09 12.45 1.24
CA ASP A 67 -9.37 13.09 0.90
C ASP A 67 -10.56 12.14 1.05
N GLU A 68 -10.52 11.30 2.09
CA GLU A 68 -11.55 10.30 2.40
C GLU A 68 -11.70 9.20 1.32
N GLN A 69 -10.67 9.01 0.49
CA GLN A 69 -10.67 8.01 -0.59
C GLN A 69 -9.46 7.09 -0.49
N TYR A 70 -9.67 5.83 -0.85
CA TYR A 70 -8.58 4.86 -1.02
C TYR A 70 -7.77 5.23 -2.25
N ILE A 71 -6.46 5.48 -2.08
CA ILE A 71 -5.58 5.87 -3.19
C ILE A 71 -4.46 4.87 -3.45
N GLY A 72 -4.23 3.92 -2.58
CA GLY A 72 -3.18 2.94 -2.79
C GLY A 72 -2.94 2.08 -1.57
N ILE A 73 -1.84 1.32 -1.60
CA ILE A 73 -1.44 0.44 -0.51
C ILE A 73 0.03 0.63 -0.19
N CYS A 74 0.39 0.30 1.05
CA CYS A 74 1.78 0.22 1.46
C CYS A 74 1.95 -0.91 2.47
N SER A 75 3.19 -1.34 2.63
CA SER A 75 3.49 -2.46 3.50
C SER A 75 4.89 -2.41 4.08
N LEU A 76 5.05 -3.06 5.24
CA LEU A 76 6.35 -3.41 5.80
C LEU A 76 6.39 -4.91 5.96
N LYS A 77 7.39 -5.55 5.38
CA LYS A 77 7.59 -6.99 5.48
C LYS A 77 8.92 -7.27 6.17
N ARG A 78 8.85 -8.01 7.26
CA ARG A 78 10.05 -8.43 7.99
C ARG A 78 10.87 -9.40 7.14
N LEU A 79 12.18 -9.17 7.07
CA LEU A 79 13.09 -10.09 6.41
C LEU A 79 13.59 -11.10 7.43
N ALA A 80 13.24 -12.38 7.24
CA ALA A 80 13.53 -13.43 8.21
C ALA A 80 15.03 -13.61 8.46
N ALA A 81 15.86 -13.41 7.43
CA ALA A 81 17.31 -13.60 7.52
C ALA A 81 18.04 -12.44 8.23
N TYR A 82 17.38 -11.32 8.42
CA TYR A 82 18.02 -10.09 8.95
C TYR A 82 17.15 -9.45 10.02
N PRO A 83 17.34 -9.78 11.31
CA PRO A 83 16.54 -9.21 12.38
C PRO A 83 16.55 -7.68 12.38
N GLY A 84 15.37 -7.08 12.51
CA GLY A 84 15.22 -5.62 12.51
C GLY A 84 15.22 -4.99 11.13
N VAL A 85 15.39 -5.76 10.07
CA VAL A 85 15.36 -5.26 8.69
C VAL A 85 14.01 -5.57 8.06
N TYR A 86 13.40 -4.55 7.47
CA TYR A 86 12.09 -4.65 6.83
C TYR A 86 12.15 -4.20 5.38
N ARG A 87 11.37 -4.85 4.53
CA ARG A 87 11.15 -4.38 3.16
C ARG A 87 9.92 -3.47 3.15
N LEU A 88 10.09 -2.28 2.59
CA LEU A 88 8.99 -1.34 2.41
C LEU A 88 8.45 -1.46 1.00
N GLY A 89 7.13 -1.55 0.89
CA GLY A 89 6.43 -1.52 -0.39
C GLY A 89 5.41 -0.41 -0.40
N ILE A 90 5.27 0.26 -1.52
CA ILE A 90 4.27 1.31 -1.69
C ILE A 90 3.79 1.35 -3.13
N MET A 91 2.49 1.55 -3.33
CA MET A 91 1.90 1.75 -4.63
C MET A 91 0.73 2.72 -4.52
N ILE A 92 0.86 3.86 -5.19
CA ILE A 92 -0.26 4.80 -5.36
C ILE A 92 -0.98 4.39 -6.63
N GLY A 93 -2.25 4.02 -6.49
CA GLY A 93 -3.04 3.52 -7.61
C GLY A 93 -3.83 4.62 -8.34
N ASP A 94 -4.07 5.75 -7.68
CA ASP A 94 -4.81 6.86 -8.26
C ASP A 94 -3.83 7.87 -8.87
N ARG A 95 -3.88 8.03 -10.20
CA ARG A 95 -2.96 8.92 -10.92
C ARG A 95 -3.08 10.37 -10.50
N ASP A 96 -4.24 10.79 -10.02
CA ASP A 96 -4.44 12.19 -9.56
C ASP A 96 -3.62 12.51 -8.32
N TYR A 97 -3.12 11.50 -7.63
CA TYR A 97 -2.32 11.65 -6.42
C TYR A 97 -0.83 11.39 -6.63
N LEU A 98 -0.40 11.17 -7.88
CA LEU A 98 1.01 11.00 -8.21
C LEU A 98 1.73 12.35 -8.27
N GLY A 99 3.00 12.37 -7.81
CA GLY A 99 3.84 13.55 -7.90
C GLY A 99 3.45 14.70 -6.98
N LYS A 100 2.61 14.48 -5.98
CA LYS A 100 2.10 15.52 -5.08
C LYS A 100 2.49 15.34 -3.62
N GLY A 101 3.41 14.41 -3.34
CA GLY A 101 3.89 14.18 -1.99
C GLY A 101 3.08 13.20 -1.15
N TYR A 102 2.02 12.61 -1.68
CA TYR A 102 1.21 11.65 -0.94
C TYR A 102 1.98 10.36 -0.65
N GLY A 103 2.72 9.84 -1.62
CA GLY A 103 3.56 8.67 -1.43
C GLY A 103 4.66 8.92 -0.41
N THR A 104 5.29 10.09 -0.48
CA THR A 104 6.35 10.48 0.46
C THR A 104 5.80 10.54 1.89
N ASP A 105 4.62 11.12 2.07
CA ASP A 105 3.98 11.20 3.39
C ASP A 105 3.65 9.80 3.93
N ALA A 106 3.12 8.91 3.08
CA ALA A 106 2.83 7.53 3.47
C ALA A 106 4.09 6.79 3.89
N VAL A 107 5.19 6.94 3.15
CA VAL A 107 6.47 6.32 3.50
C VAL A 107 6.98 6.84 4.83
N ARG A 108 6.89 8.16 5.07
CA ARG A 108 7.30 8.74 6.34
C ARG A 108 6.53 8.15 7.52
N VAL A 109 5.20 8.08 7.42
CA VAL A 109 4.35 7.51 8.47
C VAL A 109 4.69 6.04 8.70
N LEU A 110 4.89 5.29 7.62
CA LEU A 110 5.20 3.87 7.69
C LEU A 110 6.57 3.62 8.35
N LEU A 111 7.57 4.44 8.02
CA LEU A 111 8.89 4.35 8.66
C LEU A 111 8.83 4.66 10.15
N GLU A 112 8.11 5.69 10.54
CA GLU A 112 7.92 6.01 11.96
C GLU A 112 7.29 4.83 12.70
N TYR A 113 6.27 4.22 12.12
CA TYR A 113 5.64 3.04 12.69
C TYR A 113 6.64 1.89 12.85
N GLY A 114 7.43 1.61 11.81
CA GLY A 114 8.43 0.56 11.84
C GLY A 114 9.47 0.77 12.93
N PHE A 115 10.03 1.98 13.04
CA PHE A 115 11.05 2.28 14.04
C PHE A 115 10.49 2.29 15.46
N GLN A 116 9.30 2.86 15.66
CA GLN A 116 8.73 3.02 17.02
C GLN A 116 8.09 1.74 17.55
N TYR A 117 7.45 0.97 16.70
CA TYR A 117 6.60 -0.15 17.15
C TYR A 117 7.07 -1.52 16.73
N LEU A 118 7.84 -1.63 15.64
CA LEU A 118 8.27 -2.92 15.12
C LEU A 118 9.75 -3.20 15.32
N GLY A 119 10.51 -2.27 15.86
CA GLY A 119 11.94 -2.45 16.09
C GLY A 119 12.77 -2.47 14.81
N ALA A 120 12.33 -1.80 13.76
CA ALA A 120 13.09 -1.68 12.52
C ALA A 120 14.40 -0.92 12.75
N ARG A 121 15.40 -1.25 11.96
CA ARG A 121 16.74 -0.65 12.04
C ARG A 121 17.19 -0.10 10.70
#